data_7cd7b6fe5f5aedac31c76e481648aba7
#
_entry.id   7cd7b6fe5f5aedac31c76e481648aba7
#
_cell.length_a   1.000
_cell.length_b   1.000
_cell.length_c   1.000
_cell.angle_alpha   90.00
_cell.angle_beta   90.00
_cell.angle_gamma   90.00
#
_symmetry.space_group_name_H-M   'P 1'
#
loop_
_entity.id
_entity.type
_entity.pdbx_description
1 polymer ?
#
loop_
_entity_poly.entity_id
_entity_poly.type
_entity_poly.pdbx_seq_one_letter_code
_entity_poly.pdbx_strand_id
1 'polypeptide(L)'
;EYGLIVPNIKNIDSKTISNIASEVKELADLAKKRRLKNEHLQGASFTVSSLSGVGGKFFTPIINPPEVGILGLSRTFDSLKLDKLKLETVKMLPVSLSYDHRVINGVYAIQFINHLSEVLNDIKFLEDSFK
;
A
#
# COMPACT_ATOMS: atom_id res chain seq x y z
N GLU A 1 15.84 19.83 9.96
CA GLU A 1 15.21 19.15 8.81
C GLU A 1 15.08 17.68 9.18
N TYR A 2 13.88 17.16 9.09
CA TYR A 2 13.58 15.80 9.53
C TYR A 2 13.40 14.93 8.29
N GLY A 3 14.25 13.92 8.12
CA GLY A 3 14.16 12.97 7.03
C GLY A 3 12.90 12.11 7.13
N LEU A 4 12.57 11.41 6.04
CA LEU A 4 11.51 10.42 5.99
C LEU A 4 11.95 9.19 6.82
N ILE A 5 11.05 8.70 7.68
CA ILE A 5 11.24 7.48 8.46
C ILE A 5 10.15 6.49 8.05
N VAL A 6 10.56 5.26 7.72
CA VAL A 6 9.66 4.20 7.26
C VAL A 6 9.71 3.04 8.26
N PRO A 7 8.85 3.03 9.28
CA PRO A 7 8.74 1.90 10.20
C PRO A 7 8.08 0.71 9.51
N ASN A 8 8.35 -0.50 10.00
CA ASN A 8 7.79 -1.71 9.44
C ASN A 8 6.99 -2.51 10.48
N ILE A 9 6.00 -3.25 10.00
CA ILE A 9 5.17 -4.18 10.75
C ILE A 9 5.66 -5.58 10.45
N LYS A 10 5.98 -6.33 11.50
CA LYS A 10 6.50 -7.70 11.37
C LYS A 10 5.36 -8.71 11.27
N ASN A 11 5.61 -9.83 10.59
CA ASN A 11 4.71 -11.00 10.54
C ASN A 11 3.27 -10.62 10.20
N ILE A 12 3.10 -9.81 9.16
CA ILE A 12 1.81 -9.25 8.76
C ILE A 12 0.81 -10.35 8.36
N ASP A 13 1.30 -11.48 7.85
CA ASP A 13 0.54 -12.66 7.44
C ASP A 13 -0.20 -13.35 8.60
N SER A 14 0.27 -13.16 9.84
CA SER A 14 -0.35 -13.70 11.05
C SER A 14 -1.25 -12.71 11.79
N LYS A 15 -1.49 -11.52 11.23
CA LYS A 15 -2.23 -10.44 11.89
C LYS A 15 -3.55 -10.15 11.20
N THR A 16 -4.56 -9.80 12.00
CA THR A 16 -5.82 -9.26 11.46
C THR A 16 -5.64 -7.82 10.98
N ILE A 17 -6.53 -7.35 10.11
CA ILE A 17 -6.51 -5.95 9.64
C ILE A 17 -6.61 -4.97 10.82
N SER A 18 -7.42 -5.28 11.84
CA SER A 18 -7.57 -4.46 13.04
C SER A 18 -6.26 -4.35 13.83
N ASN A 19 -5.52 -5.46 13.95
CA ASN A 19 -4.21 -5.47 14.61
C ASN A 19 -3.19 -4.64 13.83
N ILE A 20 -3.14 -4.80 12.51
CA ILE A 20 -2.28 -4.01 11.62
C ILE A 20 -2.60 -2.51 11.75
N ALA A 21 -3.87 -2.13 11.70
CA ALA A 21 -4.29 -0.73 11.84
C ALA A 21 -3.87 -0.11 13.19
N SER A 22 -3.98 -0.88 14.27
CA SER A 22 -3.55 -0.45 15.61
C SER A 22 -2.03 -0.24 15.67
N GLU A 23 -1.27 -1.17 15.10
CA GLU A 23 0.19 -1.10 15.07
C GLU A 23 0.70 0.05 14.19
N VAL A 24 0.04 0.31 13.04
CA VAL A 24 0.32 1.50 12.20
C VAL A 24 0.17 2.78 13.02
N LYS A 25 -0.91 2.90 13.80
CA LYS A 25 -1.16 4.06 14.64
C LYS A 25 -0.10 4.21 15.74
N GLU A 26 0.24 3.14 16.41
CA GLU A 26 1.28 3.12 17.44
C GLU A 26 2.64 3.56 16.86
N LEU A 27 3.06 2.96 15.74
CA LEU A 27 4.31 3.31 15.07
C LEU A 27 4.33 4.78 14.62
N ALA A 28 3.21 5.30 14.11
CA ALA A 28 3.09 6.71 13.76
C ALA A 28 3.25 7.64 14.97
N ASP A 29 2.69 7.27 16.13
CA ASP A 29 2.82 8.04 17.36
C ASP A 29 4.24 7.96 17.95
N LEU A 30 4.90 6.79 17.87
CA LEU A 30 6.30 6.64 18.22
C LEU A 30 7.22 7.48 17.32
N ALA A 31 6.94 7.51 16.03
CA ALA A 31 7.67 8.33 15.06
C ALA A 31 7.57 9.83 15.41
N LYS A 32 6.36 10.33 15.67
CA LYS A 32 6.12 11.73 16.07
C LYS A 32 6.87 12.07 17.35
N LYS A 33 6.93 11.14 18.32
CA LYS A 33 7.63 11.31 19.60
C LYS A 33 9.14 11.02 19.51
N ARG A 34 9.67 10.65 18.34
CA ARG A 34 11.07 10.24 18.12
C ARG A 34 11.51 9.07 19.02
N ARG A 35 10.63 8.12 19.23
CA ARG A 35 10.85 6.95 20.08
C ARG A 35 10.92 5.63 19.31
N LEU A 36 11.01 5.70 17.98
CA LEU A 36 11.25 4.50 17.17
C LEU A 36 12.63 3.91 17.50
N LYS A 37 12.67 2.60 17.65
CA LYS A 37 13.89 1.81 17.84
C LYS A 37 14.35 1.24 16.51
N ASN A 38 15.60 0.80 16.43
CA ASN A 38 16.15 0.16 15.22
C ASN A 38 15.34 -1.06 14.77
N GLU A 39 14.80 -1.83 15.69
CA GLU A 39 13.93 -2.98 15.39
C GLU A 39 12.66 -2.60 14.58
N HIS A 40 12.17 -1.37 14.75
CA HIS A 40 11.02 -0.86 13.99
C HIS A 40 11.39 -0.43 12.57
N LEU A 41 12.67 -0.29 12.25
CA LEU A 41 13.15 0.27 10.98
C LEU A 41 13.81 -0.77 10.07
N GLN A 42 14.10 -1.97 10.60
CA GLN A 42 14.86 -2.97 9.87
C GLN A 42 14.05 -4.23 9.58
N GLY A 43 14.43 -4.93 8.49
CA GLY A 43 13.89 -6.24 8.13
C GLY A 43 12.52 -6.19 7.47
N ALA A 44 12.18 -5.08 6.83
CA ALA A 44 11.04 -5.04 5.91
C ALA A 44 11.37 -5.77 4.61
N SER A 45 10.38 -6.36 3.98
CA SER A 45 10.47 -7.04 2.69
C SER A 45 9.77 -6.29 1.56
N PHE A 46 8.84 -5.40 1.90
CA PHE A 46 8.04 -4.63 0.95
C PHE A 46 7.52 -3.35 1.61
N THR A 47 7.50 -2.25 0.87
CA THR A 47 6.99 -0.97 1.36
C THR A 47 5.68 -0.58 0.68
N VAL A 48 4.77 0.00 1.44
CA VAL A 48 3.57 0.69 0.93
C VAL A 48 3.70 2.18 1.24
N SER A 49 3.68 3.02 0.20
CA SER A 49 3.73 4.47 0.32
C SER A 49 2.39 5.07 -0.08
N SER A 50 1.78 5.89 0.77
CA SER A 50 0.48 6.49 0.50
C SER A 50 0.56 8.01 0.45
N LEU A 51 0.13 8.59 -0.66
CA LEU A 51 -0.08 10.02 -0.85
C LEU A 51 -1.56 10.41 -0.87
N SER A 52 -2.45 9.53 -0.44
CA SER A 52 -3.90 9.73 -0.50
C SER A 52 -4.38 11.01 0.20
N GLY A 53 -3.69 11.43 1.27
CA GLY A 53 -3.98 12.66 2.01
C GLY A 53 -3.38 13.94 1.41
N VAL A 54 -2.42 13.82 0.49
CA VAL A 54 -1.67 14.97 -0.06
C VAL A 54 -2.20 15.37 -1.44
N GLY A 55 -2.53 14.42 -2.29
CA GLY A 55 -3.05 14.65 -3.64
C GLY A 55 -2.25 13.93 -4.73
N GLY A 56 -2.55 14.29 -6.00
CA GLY A 56 -1.95 13.63 -7.15
C GLY A 56 -2.72 12.38 -7.58
N LYS A 57 -2.69 12.08 -8.90
CA LYS A 57 -3.29 10.86 -9.46
C LYS A 57 -2.30 9.71 -9.52
N PHE A 58 -1.05 10.01 -9.83
CA PHE A 58 0.02 9.01 -9.95
C PHE A 58 1.32 9.58 -9.43
N PHE A 59 2.18 8.72 -8.91
CA PHE A 59 3.56 9.02 -8.59
C PHE A 59 4.39 7.75 -8.72
N THR A 60 5.69 7.89 -8.85
CA THR A 60 6.61 6.76 -8.92
C THR A 60 7.35 6.66 -7.59
N PRO A 61 7.00 5.70 -6.73
CA PRO A 61 7.71 5.51 -5.48
C PRO A 61 9.13 4.99 -5.72
N ILE A 62 10.05 5.40 -4.87
CA ILE A 62 11.46 4.94 -4.90
C ILE A 62 11.59 3.77 -3.95
N ILE A 63 12.18 2.68 -4.42
CA ILE A 63 12.39 1.46 -3.63
C ILE A 63 13.32 1.78 -2.45
N ASN A 64 12.95 1.28 -1.28
CA ASN A 64 13.73 1.42 -0.05
C ASN A 64 14.67 0.22 0.12
N PRO A 65 15.97 0.35 -0.19
CA PRO A 65 16.89 -0.80 -0.10
C PRO A 65 16.97 -1.36 1.34
N PRO A 66 17.11 -2.67 1.52
CA PRO A 66 17.36 -3.72 0.52
C PRO A 66 16.10 -4.35 -0.10
N GLU A 67 14.93 -3.75 0.05
CA GLU A 67 13.71 -4.21 -0.57
C GLU A 67 13.81 -4.17 -2.10
N VAL A 68 12.99 -4.97 -2.78
CA VAL A 68 12.96 -5.07 -4.25
C VAL A 68 11.64 -4.58 -4.86
N GLY A 69 10.72 -4.11 -4.04
CA GLY A 69 9.43 -3.59 -4.49
C GLY A 69 8.80 -2.62 -3.52
N ILE A 70 8.04 -1.67 -4.06
CA ILE A 70 7.26 -0.69 -3.33
C ILE A 70 5.96 -0.39 -4.08
N LEU A 71 4.85 -0.37 -3.34
CA LEU A 71 3.54 -0.01 -3.85
C LEU A 71 3.21 1.43 -3.46
N GLY A 72 2.93 2.26 -4.43
CA GLY A 72 2.43 3.62 -4.26
C GLY A 72 0.90 3.68 -4.35
N LEU A 73 0.25 4.29 -3.37
CA LEU A 73 -1.19 4.53 -3.35
C LEU A 73 -1.44 6.03 -3.48
N SER A 74 -2.13 6.44 -4.54
CA SER A 74 -2.51 7.83 -4.76
C SER A 74 -3.90 8.14 -4.22
N ARG A 75 -4.34 9.39 -4.39
CA ARG A 75 -5.67 9.81 -3.98
C ARG A 75 -6.74 9.18 -4.88
N THR A 76 -7.78 8.64 -4.28
CA THR A 76 -8.96 8.17 -5.02
C THR A 76 -9.64 9.32 -5.76
N PHE A 77 -10.19 9.02 -6.93
CA PHE A 77 -10.98 9.96 -7.71
C PHE A 77 -12.22 9.28 -8.31
N ASP A 78 -13.22 10.09 -8.62
CA ASP A 78 -14.42 9.59 -9.26
C ASP A 78 -14.21 9.49 -10.78
N SER A 79 -14.64 8.37 -11.35
CA SER A 79 -14.62 8.10 -12.78
C SER A 79 -16.00 7.64 -13.24
N LEU A 80 -16.35 7.92 -14.48
CA LEU A 80 -17.60 7.47 -15.08
C LEU A 80 -17.35 6.13 -15.79
N LYS A 81 -18.19 5.15 -15.47
CA LYS A 81 -18.23 3.85 -16.13
C LYS A 81 -19.59 3.68 -16.79
N LEU A 82 -19.59 3.23 -18.04
CA LEU A 82 -20.81 2.84 -18.73
C LEU A 82 -21.08 1.37 -18.45
N ASP A 83 -22.15 1.06 -17.73
CA ASP A 83 -22.64 -0.30 -17.53
C ASP A 83 -24.07 -0.42 -18.04
N LYS A 84 -24.31 -1.36 -18.96
CA LYS A 84 -25.62 -1.65 -19.57
C LYS A 84 -26.43 -0.39 -19.92
N LEU A 85 -25.79 0.57 -20.60
CA LEU A 85 -26.37 1.86 -21.03
C LEU A 85 -26.69 2.84 -19.88
N LYS A 86 -26.19 2.59 -18.66
CA LYS A 86 -26.25 3.53 -17.54
C LYS A 86 -24.86 4.05 -17.23
N LEU A 87 -24.75 5.34 -17.01
CA LEU A 87 -23.54 5.97 -16.48
C LEU A 87 -23.54 5.83 -14.98
N GLU A 88 -22.50 5.17 -14.46
CA GLU A 88 -22.31 5.01 -13.03
C GLU A 88 -21.01 5.71 -12.61
N THR A 89 -21.04 6.36 -11.45
CA THR A 89 -19.83 6.92 -10.85
C THR A 89 -19.15 5.85 -10.03
N VAL A 90 -17.91 5.54 -10.36
CA VAL A 90 -17.06 4.56 -9.64
C VAL A 90 -15.88 5.26 -9.04
N LYS A 91 -15.48 4.82 -7.85
CA LYS A 91 -14.25 5.30 -7.20
C LYS A 91 -13.05 4.50 -7.71
N MET A 92 -12.07 5.20 -8.22
CA MET A 92 -10.81 4.64 -8.69
C MET A 92 -9.71 4.91 -7.69
N LEU A 93 -8.98 3.87 -7.30
CA LEU A 93 -7.75 3.98 -6.51
C LEU A 93 -6.56 3.74 -7.44
N PRO A 94 -5.79 4.79 -7.79
CA PRO A 94 -4.59 4.59 -8.59
C PRO A 94 -3.49 3.96 -7.73
N VAL A 95 -2.86 2.94 -8.29
CA VAL A 95 -1.71 2.27 -7.69
C VAL A 95 -0.52 2.32 -8.64
N SER A 96 0.69 2.43 -8.10
CA SER A 96 1.94 2.41 -8.85
C SER A 96 2.88 1.41 -8.19
N LEU A 97 3.41 0.47 -8.95
CA LEU A 97 4.38 -0.51 -8.45
C LEU A 97 5.75 -0.18 -9.04
N SER A 98 6.72 0.12 -8.17
CA SER A 98 8.14 0.15 -8.55
C SER A 98 8.82 -1.13 -8.07
N TYR A 99 9.64 -1.73 -8.90
CA TYR A 99 10.32 -2.97 -8.57
C TYR A 99 11.72 -3.05 -9.19
N ASP A 100 12.61 -3.81 -8.58
CA ASP A 100 13.96 -4.07 -9.11
C ASP A 100 13.87 -5.12 -10.23
N HIS A 101 14.06 -4.69 -11.47
CA HIS A 101 13.93 -5.56 -12.64
C HIS A 101 15.03 -6.62 -12.75
N ARG A 102 16.06 -6.54 -11.92
CA ARG A 102 17.09 -7.60 -11.81
C ARG A 102 16.58 -8.83 -11.05
N VAL A 103 15.55 -8.65 -10.21
CA VAL A 103 14.96 -9.69 -9.36
C VAL A 103 13.55 -10.05 -9.80
N ILE A 104 12.76 -9.06 -10.20
CA ILE A 104 11.35 -9.21 -10.57
C ILE A 104 11.20 -8.90 -12.06
N ASN A 105 10.62 -9.81 -12.82
CA ASN A 105 10.28 -9.57 -14.22
C ASN A 105 8.89 -8.93 -14.38
N GLY A 106 8.61 -8.37 -15.56
CA GLY A 106 7.36 -7.67 -15.83
C GLY A 106 6.11 -8.54 -15.70
N VAL A 107 6.22 -9.86 -15.99
CA VAL A 107 5.10 -10.79 -15.86
C VAL A 107 4.69 -10.95 -14.39
N TYR A 108 5.64 -11.14 -13.48
CA TYR A 108 5.36 -11.20 -12.05
C TYR A 108 4.78 -9.88 -11.52
N ALA A 109 5.32 -8.76 -11.98
CA ALA A 109 4.83 -7.44 -11.57
C ALA A 109 3.36 -7.23 -11.97
N ILE A 110 2.98 -7.58 -13.20
CA ILE A 110 1.57 -7.43 -13.64
C ILE A 110 0.65 -8.45 -12.97
N GLN A 111 1.11 -9.67 -12.71
CA GLN A 111 0.34 -10.67 -11.97
C GLN A 111 0.04 -10.18 -10.54
N PHE A 112 1.03 -9.59 -9.87
CA PHE A 112 0.83 -8.99 -8.55
C PHE A 112 -0.24 -7.89 -8.57
N ILE A 113 -0.17 -6.95 -9.52
CA ILE A 113 -1.15 -5.86 -9.63
C ILE A 113 -2.56 -6.40 -9.96
N ASN A 114 -2.66 -7.38 -10.86
CA ASN A 114 -3.95 -7.99 -11.20
C ASN A 114 -4.57 -8.68 -9.98
N HIS A 115 -3.78 -9.49 -9.26
CA HIS A 115 -4.25 -10.15 -8.04
C HIS A 115 -4.66 -9.14 -6.96
N LEU A 116 -3.87 -8.10 -6.74
CA LEU A 116 -4.24 -7.02 -5.83
C LEU A 116 -5.57 -6.37 -6.22
N SER A 117 -5.78 -6.11 -7.51
CA SER A 117 -7.03 -5.56 -8.03
C SER A 117 -8.21 -6.51 -7.79
N GLU A 118 -8.05 -7.80 -8.03
CA GLU A 118 -9.08 -8.82 -7.77
C GLU A 118 -9.47 -8.83 -6.29
N VAL A 119 -8.50 -8.93 -5.40
CA VAL A 119 -8.73 -8.96 -3.95
C VAL A 119 -9.43 -7.69 -3.44
N LEU A 120 -9.01 -6.52 -3.92
CA LEU A 120 -9.62 -5.24 -3.52
C LEU A 120 -11.03 -5.03 -4.10
N ASN A 121 -11.42 -5.76 -5.13
CA ASN A 121 -12.77 -5.74 -5.69
C ASN A 121 -13.66 -6.87 -5.16
N ASP A 122 -13.13 -7.80 -4.36
CA ASP A 122 -13.90 -8.86 -3.71
C ASP A 122 -14.46 -8.34 -2.37
N ILE A 123 -15.71 -7.85 -2.42
CA ILE A 123 -16.39 -7.31 -1.23
C ILE A 123 -16.51 -8.35 -0.11
N LYS A 124 -16.78 -9.61 -0.46
CA LYS A 124 -16.91 -10.68 0.52
C LYS A 124 -15.60 -10.96 1.25
N PHE A 125 -14.50 -11.04 0.50
CA PHE A 125 -13.17 -11.18 1.07
C PHE A 125 -12.85 -10.03 2.03
N LEU A 126 -13.15 -8.79 1.64
CA LEU A 126 -12.93 -7.62 2.48
C LEU A 126 -13.77 -7.67 3.76
N GLU A 127 -15.07 -7.99 3.68
CA GLU A 127 -15.95 -8.10 4.86
C GLU A 127 -15.45 -9.16 5.83
N ASP A 128 -15.01 -10.33 5.35
CA ASP A 128 -14.49 -11.40 6.20
C ASP A 128 -13.12 -11.07 6.82
N SER A 129 -12.33 -10.24 6.17
CA SER A 129 -11.01 -9.78 6.66
C SER A 129 -11.10 -8.79 7.83
N PHE A 130 -12.27 -8.20 8.08
CA PHE A 130 -12.50 -7.29 9.20
C PHE A 130 -13.04 -7.97 10.47
N LYS A 131 -13.39 -9.26 10.39
CA LYS A 131 -13.85 -10.06 11.54
C LYS A 131 -12.68 -10.64 12.31
#